data_751046628d7fa545b9b40e2ac97cf996
#
_entry.id   751046628d7fa545b9b40e2ac97cf996
#
_cell.length_a   1.000
_cell.length_b   1.000
_cell.length_c   1.000
_cell.angle_alpha   90.00
_cell.angle_beta   90.00
_cell.angle_gamma   90.00
#
_symmetry.space_group_name_H-M   'P 1'
#
loop_
_entity.id
_entity.type
_entity.pdbx_description
1 polymer ?
#
loop_
_entity_poly.entity_id
_entity_poly.type
_entity_poly.pdbx_seq_one_letter_code
_entity_poly.pdbx_strand_id
1 'polypeptide(L)'
;MCRPRTPIDVPGFHDDQIALVAPLLADLLPASVRPIVWFYTPMALPLLKELDARLVVYDCMDELASFKKAPRQLLQRESALLNLADLVFAGGPSLYEAKRHRHPSVHCFPSSVDVEHFRQAQGAVASHPAQAAIPHPRLGFYGVIDERVDLDLVGALADAHPDWQLVLVGPVVKITEDELPRRPNIHYLGQRDYADLPAFLAGWDVCLMPFAINEATRFISPTKVLEYMAAELPIVSTPIADVVGPYGAVVAIADGVEEFGAACAAALALEPSAREAKAAAMREQVARTSWERTAQAMATLLDAAYAQAAQADEEAASAQVRQAGAA
;
A
#
# COMPACT_ATOMS: atom_id res chain seq x y z
N MET A 1 14.44 -7.71 16.63
CA MET A 1 13.39 -8.22 15.73
C MET A 1 13.62 -9.70 15.52
N CYS A 2 12.63 -10.57 15.83
CA CYS A 2 12.69 -12.01 15.59
C CYS A 2 11.90 -12.35 14.33
N ARG A 3 12.46 -13.19 13.46
CA ARG A 3 11.77 -13.72 12.28
C ARG A 3 11.73 -15.24 12.41
N PRO A 4 10.56 -15.88 12.53
CA PRO A 4 10.47 -17.32 12.54
C PRO A 4 10.94 -17.86 11.19
N ARG A 5 11.74 -18.92 11.21
CA ARG A 5 12.11 -19.69 10.03
C ARG A 5 11.34 -21.00 10.05
N THR A 6 10.58 -21.26 9.01
CA THR A 6 9.85 -22.51 8.82
C THR A 6 10.35 -23.22 7.56
N PRO A 7 10.20 -24.54 7.45
CA PRO A 7 10.56 -25.27 6.25
C PRO A 7 9.61 -25.03 5.07
N ILE A 8 8.58 -24.21 5.26
CA ILE A 8 7.58 -23.88 4.24
C ILE A 8 8.11 -22.69 3.44
N ASP A 9 8.51 -22.96 2.21
CA ASP A 9 9.04 -21.98 1.25
C ASP A 9 7.98 -21.61 0.21
N VAL A 10 6.88 -20.99 0.69
CA VAL A 10 5.83 -20.44 -0.16
C VAL A 10 5.50 -19.00 0.29
N PRO A 11 5.20 -18.09 -0.62
CA PRO A 11 4.84 -16.72 -0.28
C PRO A 11 3.58 -16.64 0.57
N GLY A 12 3.58 -15.72 1.54
CA GLY A 12 2.45 -15.45 2.41
C GLY A 12 2.44 -16.27 3.70
N PHE A 13 1.33 -16.19 4.44
CA PHE A 13 1.11 -16.94 5.68
C PHE A 13 0.08 -18.05 5.45
N HIS A 14 0.46 -19.29 5.72
CA HIS A 14 -0.34 -20.49 5.47
C HIS A 14 -0.65 -21.26 6.76
N ASP A 15 -1.74 -22.03 6.75
CA ASP A 15 -2.20 -22.78 7.91
C ASP A 15 -1.15 -23.76 8.44
N ASP A 16 -0.38 -24.37 7.56
CA ASP A 16 0.70 -25.30 7.93
C ASP A 16 1.82 -24.63 8.74
N GLN A 17 1.95 -23.30 8.66
CA GLN A 17 2.91 -22.54 9.45
C GLN A 17 2.46 -22.32 10.90
N ILE A 18 1.17 -22.38 11.19
CA ILE A 18 0.60 -22.12 12.52
C ILE A 18 1.21 -23.05 13.56
N ALA A 19 1.17 -24.36 13.28
CA ALA A 19 1.71 -25.38 14.19
C ALA A 19 3.24 -25.26 14.41
N LEU A 20 3.95 -24.63 13.47
CA LEU A 20 5.39 -24.42 13.55
C LEU A 20 5.74 -23.11 14.29
N VAL A 21 4.91 -22.08 14.15
CA VAL A 21 5.16 -20.74 14.73
C VAL A 21 4.64 -20.64 16.16
N ALA A 22 3.53 -21.30 16.49
CA ALA A 22 2.92 -21.24 17.82
C ALA A 22 3.88 -21.60 18.96
N PRO A 23 4.64 -22.72 18.91
CA PRO A 23 5.63 -23.03 19.96
C PRO A 23 6.73 -21.97 20.09
N LEU A 24 7.18 -21.39 18.96
CA LEU A 24 8.20 -20.36 18.96
C LEU A 24 7.75 -19.06 19.65
N LEU A 25 6.45 -18.73 19.53
CA LEU A 25 5.88 -17.59 20.24
C LEU A 25 5.84 -17.83 21.75
N ALA A 26 5.48 -19.03 22.19
CA ALA A 26 5.47 -19.41 23.60
C ALA A 26 6.89 -19.34 24.22
N ASP A 27 7.91 -19.74 23.47
CA ASP A 27 9.32 -19.66 23.91
C ASP A 27 9.85 -18.22 23.99
N LEU A 28 9.34 -17.33 23.14
CA LEU A 28 9.79 -15.94 23.07
C LEU A 28 9.16 -15.03 24.13
N LEU A 29 7.93 -15.35 24.56
CA LEU A 29 7.16 -14.48 25.45
C LEU A 29 7.06 -15.12 26.85
N PRO A 30 7.61 -14.48 27.90
CA PRO A 30 7.36 -14.94 29.27
C PRO A 30 5.85 -14.96 29.55
N ALA A 31 5.38 -15.97 30.28
CA ALA A 31 3.97 -16.14 30.62
C ALA A 31 3.36 -14.97 31.40
N SER A 32 4.19 -14.11 32.01
CA SER A 32 3.77 -12.89 32.69
C SER A 32 3.59 -11.67 31.78
N VAL A 33 3.96 -11.76 30.50
CA VAL A 33 3.85 -10.65 29.55
C VAL A 33 2.60 -10.79 28.72
N ARG A 34 1.73 -9.80 28.79
CA ARG A 34 0.57 -9.66 27.93
C ARG A 34 0.91 -8.72 26.75
N PRO A 35 1.21 -9.26 25.55
CA PRO A 35 1.67 -8.46 24.41
C PRO A 35 0.54 -7.67 23.76
N ILE A 36 0.91 -6.63 23.00
CA ILE A 36 0.08 -6.09 21.93
C ILE A 36 0.29 -6.97 20.71
N VAL A 37 -0.78 -7.57 20.20
CA VAL A 37 -0.73 -8.42 19.00
C VAL A 37 -1.23 -7.64 17.81
N TRP A 38 -0.36 -7.46 16.81
CA TRP A 38 -0.60 -6.65 15.63
C TRP A 38 -0.69 -7.53 14.39
N PHE A 39 -1.88 -7.59 13.80
CA PHE A 39 -2.15 -8.41 12.63
C PHE A 39 -2.12 -7.59 11.34
N TYR A 40 -1.24 -7.95 10.40
CA TYR A 40 -1.26 -7.49 9.01
C TYR A 40 -2.03 -8.44 8.09
N THR A 41 -2.33 -9.65 8.55
CA THR A 41 -3.12 -10.63 7.80
C THR A 41 -4.05 -11.41 8.72
N PRO A 42 -5.34 -11.54 8.36
CA PRO A 42 -6.27 -12.39 9.09
C PRO A 42 -5.86 -13.87 9.12
N MET A 43 -5.02 -14.31 8.19
CA MET A 43 -4.56 -15.69 8.14
C MET A 43 -3.78 -16.10 9.40
N ALA A 44 -3.14 -15.18 10.08
CA ALA A 44 -2.39 -15.42 11.31
C ALA A 44 -3.29 -15.48 12.59
N LEU A 45 -4.60 -15.20 12.47
CA LEU A 45 -5.52 -15.15 13.60
C LEU A 45 -5.46 -16.40 14.53
N PRO A 46 -5.30 -17.65 14.03
CA PRO A 46 -5.23 -18.80 14.92
C PRO A 46 -4.09 -18.76 15.94
N LEU A 47 -3.01 -17.99 15.68
CA LEU A 47 -1.90 -17.80 16.62
C LEU A 47 -2.31 -17.02 17.89
N LEU A 48 -3.40 -16.26 17.83
CA LEU A 48 -3.88 -15.50 18.99
C LEU A 48 -4.29 -16.41 20.15
N LYS A 49 -4.65 -17.66 19.89
CA LYS A 49 -5.02 -18.64 20.93
C LYS A 49 -3.87 -18.98 21.87
N GLU A 50 -2.64 -18.82 21.41
CA GLU A 50 -1.42 -19.11 22.16
C GLU A 50 -0.94 -17.89 22.98
N LEU A 51 -1.66 -16.77 22.91
CA LEU A 51 -1.24 -15.51 23.50
C LEU A 51 -2.32 -14.93 24.41
N ASP A 52 -1.96 -14.56 25.63
CA ASP A 52 -2.79 -13.68 26.47
C ASP A 52 -2.54 -12.23 26.04
N ALA A 53 -3.19 -11.79 24.96
CA ALA A 53 -2.98 -10.47 24.41
C ALA A 53 -3.54 -9.38 25.31
N ARG A 54 -2.79 -8.29 25.52
CA ARG A 54 -3.28 -7.07 26.18
C ARG A 54 -4.17 -6.28 25.23
N LEU A 55 -3.77 -6.15 23.98
CA LEU A 55 -4.51 -5.52 22.89
C LEU A 55 -4.35 -6.32 21.60
N VAL A 56 -5.38 -6.30 20.80
CA VAL A 56 -5.39 -6.85 19.45
C VAL A 56 -5.60 -5.70 18.46
N VAL A 57 -4.65 -5.52 17.56
CA VAL A 57 -4.71 -4.52 16.49
C VAL A 57 -4.81 -5.23 15.15
N TYR A 58 -5.77 -4.82 14.34
CA TYR A 58 -5.84 -5.23 12.93
C TYR A 58 -5.45 -4.07 12.03
N ASP A 59 -4.30 -4.19 11.36
CA ASP A 59 -3.81 -3.23 10.36
C ASP A 59 -4.18 -3.74 8.96
N CYS A 60 -5.33 -3.29 8.49
CA CYS A 60 -5.91 -3.64 7.21
C CYS A 60 -5.31 -2.74 6.12
N MET A 61 -4.19 -3.16 5.54
CA MET A 61 -3.50 -2.40 4.51
C MET A 61 -4.12 -2.55 3.12
N ASP A 62 -4.79 -3.70 2.86
CA ASP A 62 -5.42 -4.04 1.60
C ASP A 62 -6.67 -4.90 1.83
N GLU A 63 -7.58 -4.96 0.86
CA GLU A 63 -8.66 -5.94 0.80
C GLU A 63 -8.11 -7.28 0.29
N LEU A 64 -7.38 -8.00 1.17
CA LEU A 64 -6.64 -9.20 0.81
C LEU A 64 -7.51 -10.29 0.16
N ALA A 65 -8.81 -10.31 0.47
CA ALA A 65 -9.75 -11.27 -0.10
C ALA A 65 -10.08 -11.00 -1.58
N SER A 66 -9.82 -9.80 -2.07
CA SER A 66 -10.07 -9.39 -3.46
C SER A 66 -8.95 -9.78 -4.42
N PHE A 67 -7.81 -10.24 -3.91
CA PHE A 67 -6.71 -10.65 -4.78
C PHE A 67 -6.92 -12.04 -5.37
N LYS A 68 -6.42 -12.25 -6.61
CA LYS A 68 -6.40 -13.57 -7.24
C LYS A 68 -5.72 -14.60 -6.32
N LYS A 69 -6.32 -15.79 -6.22
CA LYS A 69 -5.84 -16.90 -5.39
C LYS A 69 -5.86 -16.63 -3.88
N ALA A 70 -6.64 -15.64 -3.40
CA ALA A 70 -6.84 -15.44 -1.98
C ALA A 70 -7.39 -16.72 -1.30
N PRO A 71 -6.88 -17.12 -0.12
CA PRO A 71 -7.37 -18.27 0.61
C PRO A 71 -8.85 -18.13 0.97
N ARG A 72 -9.65 -19.18 0.82
CA ARG A 72 -11.10 -19.14 1.12
C ARG A 72 -11.40 -18.78 2.57
N GLN A 73 -10.52 -19.16 3.49
CA GLN A 73 -10.64 -18.87 4.93
C GLN A 73 -10.48 -17.40 5.28
N LEU A 74 -9.92 -16.58 4.38
CA LEU A 74 -9.51 -15.21 4.67
C LEU A 74 -10.69 -14.34 5.08
N LEU A 75 -11.82 -14.40 4.37
CA LEU A 75 -13.04 -13.65 4.71
C LEU A 75 -13.60 -14.02 6.09
N GLN A 76 -13.63 -15.33 6.41
CA GLN A 76 -14.10 -15.80 7.70
C GLN A 76 -13.17 -15.34 8.83
N ARG A 77 -11.85 -15.44 8.62
CA ARG A 77 -10.86 -15.02 9.59
C ARG A 77 -10.84 -13.49 9.77
N GLU A 78 -11.04 -12.75 8.70
CA GLU A 78 -11.17 -11.29 8.80
C GLU A 78 -12.39 -10.91 9.66
N SER A 79 -13.54 -11.55 9.43
CA SER A 79 -14.73 -11.28 10.24
C SER A 79 -14.51 -11.63 11.71
N ALA A 80 -13.82 -12.73 11.99
CA ALA A 80 -13.46 -13.11 13.35
C ALA A 80 -12.45 -12.14 13.97
N LEU A 81 -11.44 -11.72 13.21
CA LEU A 81 -10.43 -10.75 13.67
C LEU A 81 -11.05 -9.39 13.98
N LEU A 82 -11.96 -8.90 13.13
CA LEU A 82 -12.70 -7.67 13.38
C LEU A 82 -13.52 -7.71 14.68
N ASN A 83 -14.05 -8.87 15.06
CA ASN A 83 -14.79 -9.03 16.33
C ASN A 83 -13.86 -9.11 17.56
N LEU A 84 -12.59 -9.44 17.38
CA LEU A 84 -11.61 -9.63 18.45
C LEU A 84 -10.65 -8.44 18.60
N ALA A 85 -10.54 -7.60 17.57
CA ALA A 85 -9.68 -6.44 17.61
C ALA A 85 -10.20 -5.36 18.57
N ASP A 86 -9.28 -4.67 19.21
CA ASP A 86 -9.55 -3.45 19.98
C ASP A 86 -9.45 -2.21 19.09
N LEU A 87 -8.53 -2.27 18.11
CA LEU A 87 -8.29 -1.21 17.12
C LEU A 87 -8.17 -1.78 15.72
N VAL A 88 -8.75 -1.08 14.75
CA VAL A 88 -8.63 -1.39 13.33
C VAL A 88 -8.06 -0.18 12.61
N PHE A 89 -6.95 -0.37 11.89
CA PHE A 89 -6.36 0.64 11.03
C PHE A 89 -6.62 0.28 9.57
N ALA A 90 -7.16 1.20 8.80
CA ALA A 90 -7.45 1.03 7.39
C ALA A 90 -6.45 1.84 6.55
N GLY A 91 -5.78 1.19 5.60
CA GLY A 91 -4.68 1.75 4.81
C GLY A 91 -5.08 2.75 3.73
N GLY A 92 -6.36 3.12 3.64
CA GLY A 92 -6.85 4.10 2.70
C GLY A 92 -8.32 4.47 2.91
N PRO A 93 -8.79 5.58 2.30
CA PRO A 93 -10.16 6.05 2.44
C PRO A 93 -11.21 5.02 2.02
N SER A 94 -11.02 4.35 0.90
CA SER A 94 -11.98 3.34 0.40
C SER A 94 -12.06 2.11 1.32
N LEU A 95 -10.95 1.66 1.87
CA LEU A 95 -10.90 0.62 2.89
C LEU A 95 -11.58 1.05 4.19
N TYR A 96 -11.31 2.27 4.64
CA TYR A 96 -11.96 2.84 5.81
C TYR A 96 -13.48 2.84 5.64
N GLU A 97 -14.00 3.34 4.52
CA GLU A 97 -15.45 3.33 4.24
C GLU A 97 -16.04 1.91 4.22
N ALA A 98 -15.30 0.93 3.71
CA ALA A 98 -15.74 -0.46 3.69
C ALA A 98 -15.75 -1.12 5.09
N LYS A 99 -14.91 -0.68 6.02
CA LYS A 99 -14.73 -1.31 7.34
C LYS A 99 -15.38 -0.54 8.49
N ARG A 100 -15.60 0.77 8.38
CA ARG A 100 -16.05 1.64 9.49
C ARG A 100 -17.35 1.23 10.18
N HIS A 101 -18.21 0.48 9.50
CA HIS A 101 -19.46 -0.04 10.06
C HIS A 101 -19.34 -1.47 10.60
N ARG A 102 -18.17 -2.10 10.47
CA ARG A 102 -17.90 -3.48 10.91
C ARG A 102 -17.19 -3.55 12.26
N HIS A 103 -16.70 -2.41 12.78
CA HIS A 103 -16.01 -2.33 14.06
C HIS A 103 -16.16 -0.92 14.64
N PRO A 104 -16.31 -0.76 15.99
CA PRO A 104 -16.53 0.56 16.62
C PRO A 104 -15.32 1.48 16.56
N SER A 105 -14.11 0.95 16.47
CA SER A 105 -12.85 1.71 16.49
C SER A 105 -12.05 1.46 15.22
N VAL A 106 -12.51 2.01 14.08
CA VAL A 106 -11.78 1.98 12.80
C VAL A 106 -11.20 3.35 12.52
N HIS A 107 -9.92 3.41 12.18
CA HIS A 107 -9.20 4.64 11.89
C HIS A 107 -8.51 4.55 10.53
N CYS A 108 -8.57 5.64 9.76
CA CYS A 108 -7.97 5.71 8.43
C CYS A 108 -6.53 6.22 8.52
N PHE A 109 -5.58 5.41 8.07
CA PHE A 109 -4.17 5.75 7.99
C PHE A 109 -3.63 5.46 6.58
N PRO A 110 -3.87 6.37 5.62
CA PRO A 110 -3.30 6.26 4.29
C PRO A 110 -1.77 6.26 4.35
N SER A 111 -1.16 5.69 3.32
CA SER A 111 0.30 5.72 3.17
C SER A 111 0.83 7.14 3.18
N SER A 112 2.06 7.28 3.63
CA SER A 112 2.87 8.49 3.51
C SER A 112 4.04 8.23 2.55
N VAL A 113 4.98 9.18 2.46
CA VAL A 113 6.12 9.11 1.55
C VAL A 113 7.40 9.61 2.21
N ASP A 114 8.53 9.02 1.86
CA ASP A 114 9.84 9.56 2.14
C ASP A 114 10.16 10.67 1.13
N VAL A 115 9.80 11.89 1.49
CA VAL A 115 9.89 13.07 0.62
C VAL A 115 11.31 13.35 0.20
N GLU A 116 12.26 13.25 1.13
CA GLU A 116 13.67 13.54 0.87
C GLU A 116 14.28 12.53 -0.10
N HIS A 117 13.86 11.27 0.00
CA HIS A 117 14.29 10.22 -0.92
C HIS A 117 13.85 10.53 -2.36
N PHE A 118 12.55 10.79 -2.59
CA PHE A 118 12.02 11.00 -3.94
C PHE A 118 12.33 12.38 -4.53
N ARG A 119 12.54 13.41 -3.69
CA ARG A 119 12.98 14.73 -4.13
C ARG A 119 14.34 14.70 -4.84
N GLN A 120 15.18 13.71 -4.59
CA GLN A 120 16.44 13.54 -5.31
C GLN A 120 16.26 13.49 -6.83
N ALA A 121 15.10 13.07 -7.33
CA ALA A 121 14.77 13.07 -8.76
C ALA A 121 14.79 14.48 -9.38
N GLN A 122 14.65 15.53 -8.57
CA GLN A 122 14.64 16.93 -9.01
C GLN A 122 16.07 17.49 -9.27
N GLY A 123 16.99 16.66 -9.74
CA GLY A 123 18.33 17.08 -10.17
C GLY A 123 19.47 16.71 -9.21
N ALA A 124 19.18 16.08 -8.06
CA ALA A 124 20.23 15.58 -7.17
C ALA A 124 20.85 14.26 -7.66
N VAL A 125 20.12 13.49 -8.47
CA VAL A 125 20.58 12.23 -9.08
C VAL A 125 20.45 12.28 -10.60
N ALA A 126 21.36 11.58 -11.28
CA ALA A 126 21.27 11.38 -12.72
C ALA A 126 20.23 10.29 -13.06
N SER A 127 19.70 10.34 -14.28
CA SER A 127 18.85 9.26 -14.81
C SER A 127 19.54 7.90 -14.74
N HIS A 128 18.78 6.87 -14.34
CA HIS A 128 19.31 5.53 -14.11
C HIS A 128 19.92 4.93 -15.39
N PRO A 129 21.13 4.32 -15.35
CA PRO A 129 21.82 3.78 -16.54
C PRO A 129 20.99 2.78 -17.36
N ALA A 130 20.13 2.00 -16.72
CA ALA A 130 19.30 1.00 -17.41
C ALA A 130 18.30 1.61 -18.41
N GLN A 131 18.01 2.90 -18.31
CA GLN A 131 17.13 3.62 -19.25
C GLN A 131 17.89 4.62 -20.13
N ALA A 132 19.23 4.68 -20.04
CA ALA A 132 20.01 5.69 -20.74
C ALA A 132 19.87 5.63 -22.28
N ALA A 133 19.68 4.43 -22.84
CA ALA A 133 19.50 4.21 -24.29
C ALA A 133 18.06 4.42 -24.77
N ILE A 134 17.10 4.57 -23.87
CA ILE A 134 15.69 4.77 -24.20
C ILE A 134 15.49 6.26 -24.53
N PRO A 135 14.98 6.63 -25.71
CA PRO A 135 14.77 8.04 -26.06
C PRO A 135 13.64 8.67 -25.23
N HIS A 136 13.54 9.99 -25.28
CA HIS A 136 12.39 10.74 -24.75
C HIS A 136 11.31 10.92 -25.84
N PRO A 137 10.03 11.11 -25.47
CA PRO A 137 9.54 11.18 -24.09
C PRO A 137 9.40 9.80 -23.45
N ARG A 138 9.73 9.71 -22.16
CA ARG A 138 9.58 8.50 -21.34
C ARG A 138 8.41 8.64 -20.40
N LEU A 139 7.44 7.74 -20.53
CA LEU A 139 6.28 7.65 -19.66
C LEU A 139 6.47 6.42 -18.76
N GLY A 140 6.67 6.64 -17.47
CA GLY A 140 7.15 5.60 -16.56
C GLY A 140 6.14 5.13 -15.54
N PHE A 141 6.21 3.84 -15.23
CA PHE A 141 5.53 3.21 -14.11
C PHE A 141 6.53 2.33 -13.35
N TYR A 142 6.53 2.35 -12.03
CA TYR A 142 7.19 1.32 -11.25
C TYR A 142 6.25 0.65 -10.25
N GLY A 143 6.49 -0.61 -9.99
CA GLY A 143 5.74 -1.45 -9.05
C GLY A 143 5.59 -2.86 -9.56
N VAL A 144 4.90 -3.69 -8.78
CA VAL A 144 4.55 -5.05 -9.19
C VAL A 144 3.65 -4.99 -10.42
N ILE A 145 4.01 -5.73 -11.47
CA ILE A 145 3.23 -5.89 -12.69
C ILE A 145 2.44 -7.19 -12.53
N ASP A 146 1.17 -7.04 -12.21
CA ASP A 146 0.22 -8.14 -11.98
C ASP A 146 -1.19 -7.75 -12.48
N GLU A 147 -2.22 -8.48 -12.05
CA GLU A 147 -3.63 -8.25 -12.43
C GLU A 147 -4.17 -6.85 -12.12
N ARG A 148 -3.42 -6.03 -11.37
CA ARG A 148 -3.79 -4.65 -11.05
C ARG A 148 -3.37 -3.66 -12.11
N VAL A 149 -2.44 -4.02 -12.99
CA VAL A 149 -2.02 -3.17 -14.11
C VAL A 149 -2.90 -3.46 -15.32
N ASP A 150 -3.44 -2.41 -15.95
CA ASP A 150 -4.19 -2.50 -17.20
C ASP A 150 -3.20 -2.65 -18.36
N LEU A 151 -2.85 -3.90 -18.66
CA LEU A 151 -1.93 -4.24 -19.73
C LEU A 151 -2.50 -3.97 -21.12
N ASP A 152 -3.81 -4.03 -21.29
CA ASP A 152 -4.48 -3.69 -22.52
C ASP A 152 -4.38 -2.17 -22.81
N LEU A 153 -4.58 -1.35 -21.78
CA LEU A 153 -4.34 0.10 -21.85
C LEU A 153 -2.89 0.41 -22.21
N VAL A 154 -1.93 -0.25 -21.55
CA VAL A 154 -0.49 -0.06 -21.83
C VAL A 154 -0.17 -0.43 -23.27
N GLY A 155 -0.67 -1.57 -23.76
CA GLY A 155 -0.48 -2.01 -25.13
C GLY A 155 -1.09 -1.06 -26.16
N ALA A 156 -2.32 -0.65 -25.93
CA ALA A 156 -3.04 0.26 -26.82
C ALA A 156 -2.44 1.68 -26.83
N LEU A 157 -1.97 2.17 -25.69
CA LEU A 157 -1.24 3.45 -25.60
C LEU A 157 0.06 3.41 -26.43
N ALA A 158 0.81 2.30 -26.34
CA ALA A 158 2.02 2.11 -27.13
C ALA A 158 1.74 2.06 -28.64
N ASP A 159 0.65 1.40 -29.05
CA ASP A 159 0.24 1.33 -30.46
C ASP A 159 -0.21 2.69 -30.99
N ALA A 160 -0.93 3.48 -30.19
CA ALA A 160 -1.44 4.79 -30.57
C ALA A 160 -0.33 5.87 -30.64
N HIS A 161 0.74 5.70 -29.87
CA HIS A 161 1.83 6.67 -29.76
C HIS A 161 3.21 6.00 -29.89
N PRO A 162 3.61 5.59 -31.10
CA PRO A 162 4.84 4.83 -31.33
C PRO A 162 6.13 5.62 -31.03
N ASP A 163 6.06 6.93 -30.94
CA ASP A 163 7.14 7.84 -30.54
C ASP A 163 7.31 7.97 -29.02
N TRP A 164 6.33 7.56 -28.22
CA TRP A 164 6.46 7.55 -26.76
C TRP A 164 7.12 6.27 -26.28
N GLN A 165 7.89 6.36 -25.20
CA GLN A 165 8.58 5.21 -24.62
C GLN A 165 7.92 4.87 -23.26
N LEU A 166 7.27 3.72 -23.18
CA LEU A 166 6.64 3.25 -21.95
C LEU A 166 7.67 2.46 -21.15
N VAL A 167 8.07 2.96 -20.00
CA VAL A 167 9.11 2.35 -19.15
C VAL A 167 8.46 1.74 -17.91
N LEU A 168 8.45 0.40 -17.83
CA LEU A 168 7.87 -0.35 -16.72
C LEU A 168 8.99 -0.97 -15.88
N VAL A 169 9.02 -0.60 -14.60
CA VAL A 169 10.05 -1.03 -13.65
C VAL A 169 9.40 -1.84 -12.53
N GLY A 170 9.75 -3.11 -12.40
CA GLY A 170 9.24 -3.98 -11.35
C GLY A 170 9.16 -5.45 -11.73
N PRO A 171 8.90 -6.33 -10.78
CA PRO A 171 8.75 -7.75 -11.03
C PRO A 171 7.37 -8.05 -11.64
N VAL A 172 7.35 -9.05 -12.54
CA VAL A 172 6.09 -9.66 -13.02
C VAL A 172 5.70 -10.76 -12.05
N VAL A 173 4.50 -10.68 -11.47
CA VAL A 173 4.03 -11.59 -10.43
C VAL A 173 2.58 -11.97 -10.69
N LYS A 174 2.20 -13.24 -10.45
CA LYS A 174 0.85 -13.79 -10.59
C LYS A 174 0.28 -13.87 -12.02
N ILE A 175 0.90 -13.20 -12.97
CA ILE A 175 0.63 -13.26 -14.40
C ILE A 175 1.82 -13.90 -15.12
N THR A 176 1.66 -14.30 -16.38
CA THR A 176 2.72 -14.90 -17.18
C THR A 176 3.38 -13.85 -18.07
N GLU A 177 4.60 -14.10 -18.49
CA GLU A 177 5.33 -13.25 -19.44
C GLU A 177 4.59 -13.08 -20.78
N ASP A 178 3.79 -14.08 -21.17
CA ASP A 178 3.00 -14.06 -22.41
C ASP A 178 1.80 -13.11 -22.34
N GLU A 179 1.37 -12.73 -21.14
CA GLU A 179 0.32 -11.74 -20.95
C GLU A 179 0.81 -10.29 -21.14
N LEU A 180 2.14 -10.09 -21.16
CA LEU A 180 2.72 -8.76 -21.30
C LEU A 180 2.65 -8.27 -22.76
N PRO A 181 2.10 -7.05 -23.01
CA PRO A 181 2.14 -6.47 -24.36
C PRO A 181 3.58 -6.22 -24.80
N ARG A 182 3.96 -6.80 -25.94
CA ARG A 182 5.31 -6.65 -26.51
C ARG A 182 5.24 -5.70 -27.71
N ARG A 183 5.78 -4.49 -27.51
CA ARG A 183 5.91 -3.45 -28.55
C ARG A 183 7.33 -2.89 -28.52
N PRO A 184 7.84 -2.35 -29.64
CA PRO A 184 9.21 -1.80 -29.70
C PRO A 184 9.45 -0.65 -28.70
N ASN A 185 8.39 0.04 -28.33
CA ASN A 185 8.41 1.20 -27.42
C ASN A 185 7.89 0.87 -26.00
N ILE A 186 7.78 -0.40 -25.63
CA ILE A 186 7.53 -0.83 -24.25
C ILE A 186 8.79 -1.49 -23.69
N HIS A 187 9.29 -0.95 -22.58
CA HIS A 187 10.54 -1.37 -21.95
C HIS A 187 10.27 -1.92 -20.55
N TYR A 188 10.45 -3.23 -20.36
CA TYR A 188 10.38 -3.89 -19.06
C TYR A 188 11.78 -3.98 -18.46
N LEU A 189 12.04 -3.22 -17.39
CA LEU A 189 13.38 -3.13 -16.80
C LEU A 189 13.59 -4.03 -15.58
N GLY A 190 12.58 -4.85 -15.24
CA GLY A 190 12.64 -5.78 -14.11
C GLY A 190 12.64 -5.12 -12.75
N GLN A 191 12.78 -5.93 -11.70
CA GLN A 191 12.81 -5.46 -10.31
C GLN A 191 14.06 -4.61 -10.07
N ARG A 192 13.89 -3.52 -9.32
CA ARG A 192 14.95 -2.60 -8.88
C ARG A 192 14.83 -2.35 -7.39
N ASP A 193 15.94 -1.92 -6.79
CA ASP A 193 15.95 -1.55 -5.38
C ASP A 193 15.24 -0.21 -5.15
N TYR A 194 14.67 -0.03 -3.98
CA TYR A 194 14.00 1.21 -3.59
C TYR A 194 14.93 2.43 -3.72
N ALA A 195 16.22 2.24 -3.41
CA ALA A 195 17.23 3.28 -3.53
C ALA A 195 17.43 3.82 -4.95
N ASP A 196 17.10 3.00 -5.98
CA ASP A 196 17.27 3.37 -7.38
C ASP A 196 16.07 4.16 -7.95
N LEU A 197 14.91 4.13 -7.28
CA LEU A 197 13.67 4.69 -7.82
C LEU A 197 13.76 6.19 -8.14
N PRO A 198 14.42 7.06 -7.34
CA PRO A 198 14.61 8.46 -7.72
C PRO A 198 15.37 8.64 -9.03
N ALA A 199 16.35 7.78 -9.32
CA ALA A 199 17.10 7.85 -10.58
C ALA A 199 16.26 7.42 -11.80
N PHE A 200 15.28 6.55 -11.63
CA PHE A 200 14.30 6.28 -12.69
C PHE A 200 13.40 7.49 -12.91
N LEU A 201 12.85 8.06 -11.84
CA LEU A 201 12.00 9.25 -11.91
C LEU A 201 12.73 10.45 -12.55
N ALA A 202 14.01 10.66 -12.25
CA ALA A 202 14.83 11.71 -12.85
C ALA A 202 14.95 11.62 -14.38
N GLY A 203 14.63 10.47 -14.96
CA GLY A 203 14.64 10.23 -16.39
C GLY A 203 13.27 10.18 -17.05
N TRP A 204 12.17 10.40 -16.33
CA TRP A 204 10.82 10.34 -16.86
C TRP A 204 10.23 11.72 -17.13
N ASP A 205 9.39 11.81 -18.17
CA ASP A 205 8.66 13.03 -18.52
C ASP A 205 7.25 13.03 -17.90
N VAL A 206 6.62 11.84 -17.78
CA VAL A 206 5.30 11.63 -17.17
C VAL A 206 5.31 10.34 -16.36
N CYS A 207 4.71 10.36 -15.20
CA CYS A 207 4.46 9.18 -14.37
C CYS A 207 3.08 8.60 -14.67
N LEU A 208 3.03 7.29 -14.90
CA LEU A 208 1.80 6.58 -15.19
C LEU A 208 1.32 5.78 -13.99
N MET A 209 0.01 5.75 -13.82
CA MET A 209 -0.70 4.87 -12.91
C MET A 209 -1.81 4.13 -13.69
N PRO A 210 -1.45 3.21 -14.58
CA PRO A 210 -2.38 2.52 -15.48
C PRO A 210 -2.97 1.31 -14.77
N PHE A 211 -3.78 1.55 -13.73
CA PHE A 211 -4.42 0.48 -12.98
C PHE A 211 -5.68 0.00 -13.68
N ALA A 212 -5.87 -1.31 -13.74
CA ALA A 212 -7.13 -1.91 -14.15
C ALA A 212 -8.23 -1.59 -13.13
N ILE A 213 -9.44 -1.35 -13.60
CA ILE A 213 -10.60 -1.14 -12.72
C ILE A 213 -11.28 -2.49 -12.50
N ASN A 214 -10.90 -3.16 -11.41
CA ASN A 214 -11.38 -4.49 -11.05
C ASN A 214 -11.47 -4.66 -9.52
N GLU A 215 -11.88 -5.85 -9.05
CA GLU A 215 -12.02 -6.11 -7.61
C GLU A 215 -10.69 -5.95 -6.84
N ALA A 216 -9.54 -6.29 -7.46
CA ALA A 216 -8.23 -6.17 -6.81
C ALA A 216 -7.77 -4.71 -6.65
N THR A 217 -8.32 -3.80 -7.45
CA THR A 217 -7.98 -2.36 -7.40
C THR A 217 -9.04 -1.49 -6.73
N ARG A 218 -10.19 -2.08 -6.38
CA ARG A 218 -11.34 -1.36 -5.81
C ARG A 218 -11.01 -0.58 -4.54
N PHE A 219 -10.11 -1.12 -3.72
CA PHE A 219 -9.76 -0.56 -2.40
C PHE A 219 -8.28 -0.23 -2.27
N ILE A 220 -7.53 -0.18 -3.40
CA ILE A 220 -6.11 0.16 -3.31
C ILE A 220 -5.92 1.65 -3.04
N SER A 221 -4.95 1.96 -2.18
CA SER A 221 -4.45 3.30 -1.93
C SER A 221 -3.00 3.37 -2.39
N PRO A 222 -2.73 3.76 -3.67
CA PRO A 222 -1.41 3.62 -4.27
C PRO A 222 -0.40 4.60 -3.66
N THR A 223 0.65 4.08 -3.00
CA THR A 223 1.75 4.90 -2.44
C THR A 223 2.47 5.72 -3.51
N LYS A 224 2.54 5.19 -4.74
CA LYS A 224 3.23 5.81 -5.89
C LYS A 224 2.78 7.23 -6.20
N VAL A 225 1.50 7.55 -5.97
CA VAL A 225 0.99 8.88 -6.23
C VAL A 225 1.74 9.94 -5.40
N LEU A 226 2.03 9.65 -4.14
CA LEU A 226 2.79 10.54 -3.26
C LEU A 226 4.28 10.56 -3.61
N GLU A 227 4.83 9.43 -4.02
CA GLU A 227 6.22 9.29 -4.47
C GLU A 227 6.45 10.12 -5.75
N TYR A 228 5.54 10.03 -6.72
CA TYR A 228 5.57 10.83 -7.95
C TYR A 228 5.36 12.32 -7.70
N MET A 229 4.48 12.67 -6.73
CA MET A 229 4.31 14.06 -6.28
C MET A 229 5.57 14.61 -5.61
N ALA A 230 6.27 13.80 -4.80
CA ALA A 230 7.52 14.20 -4.17
C ALA A 230 8.64 14.43 -5.19
N ALA A 231 8.59 13.74 -6.34
CA ALA A 231 9.46 13.99 -7.48
C ALA A 231 8.99 15.16 -8.38
N GLU A 232 7.82 15.75 -8.12
CA GLU A 232 7.21 16.86 -8.86
C GLU A 232 6.98 16.57 -10.37
N LEU A 233 6.73 15.29 -10.71
CA LEU A 233 6.48 14.88 -12.08
C LEU A 233 4.98 14.91 -12.40
N PRO A 234 4.58 15.22 -13.63
CA PRO A 234 3.21 15.07 -14.07
C PRO A 234 2.73 13.63 -13.92
N ILE A 235 1.50 13.45 -13.41
CA ILE A 235 0.93 12.12 -13.13
C ILE A 235 -0.37 11.95 -13.92
N VAL A 236 -0.49 10.81 -14.59
CA VAL A 236 -1.73 10.38 -15.27
C VAL A 236 -2.16 9.03 -14.66
N SER A 237 -3.40 8.95 -14.22
CA SER A 237 -3.97 7.77 -13.54
C SER A 237 -5.32 7.38 -14.12
N THR A 238 -5.58 6.08 -14.17
CA THR A 238 -6.96 5.58 -14.27
C THR A 238 -7.76 5.98 -13.02
N PRO A 239 -9.13 5.92 -13.06
CA PRO A 239 -9.97 6.48 -11.99
C PRO A 239 -10.03 5.61 -10.73
N ILE A 240 -8.88 5.37 -10.09
CA ILE A 240 -8.79 4.71 -8.78
C ILE A 240 -9.40 5.61 -7.70
N ALA A 241 -10.32 5.08 -6.90
CA ALA A 241 -11.09 5.86 -5.92
C ALA A 241 -10.20 6.67 -4.96
N ASP A 242 -9.14 6.03 -4.41
CA ASP A 242 -8.20 6.66 -3.48
C ASP A 242 -7.16 7.57 -4.17
N VAL A 243 -7.25 7.72 -5.50
CA VAL A 243 -6.52 8.74 -6.26
C VAL A 243 -7.45 9.88 -6.64
N VAL A 244 -8.64 9.56 -7.17
CA VAL A 244 -9.64 10.55 -7.61
C VAL A 244 -10.05 11.47 -6.45
N GLY A 245 -10.42 10.89 -5.31
CA GLY A 245 -10.91 11.65 -4.16
C GLY A 245 -9.84 12.59 -3.59
N PRO A 246 -8.71 12.07 -3.09
CA PRO A 246 -7.70 12.90 -2.43
C PRO A 246 -6.88 13.76 -3.39
N TYR A 247 -6.63 13.31 -4.62
CA TYR A 247 -5.57 13.85 -5.48
C TYR A 247 -6.03 14.29 -6.87
N GLY A 248 -7.32 14.17 -7.21
CA GLY A 248 -7.85 14.52 -8.54
C GLY A 248 -7.64 15.99 -8.96
N ALA A 249 -7.30 16.88 -8.02
CA ALA A 249 -6.94 18.27 -8.34
C ALA A 249 -5.51 18.41 -8.92
N VAL A 250 -4.61 17.46 -8.65
CA VAL A 250 -3.18 17.50 -9.06
C VAL A 250 -2.81 16.39 -10.02
N VAL A 251 -3.51 15.25 -9.97
CA VAL A 251 -3.37 14.08 -10.87
C VAL A 251 -4.33 14.21 -12.02
N ALA A 252 -3.89 13.99 -13.26
CA ALA A 252 -4.78 13.86 -14.40
C ALA A 252 -5.46 12.49 -14.35
N ILE A 253 -6.79 12.48 -14.21
CA ILE A 253 -7.58 11.26 -14.18
C ILE A 253 -8.18 11.04 -15.57
N ALA A 254 -8.03 9.83 -16.11
CA ALA A 254 -8.54 9.48 -17.43
C ALA A 254 -9.01 8.02 -17.46
N ASP A 255 -10.11 7.78 -18.16
CA ASP A 255 -10.70 6.46 -18.36
C ASP A 255 -10.63 6.06 -19.83
N GLY A 256 -10.10 4.86 -20.09
CA GLY A 256 -9.89 4.36 -21.45
C GLY A 256 -8.71 4.99 -22.19
N VAL A 257 -8.38 4.39 -23.33
CA VAL A 257 -7.13 4.65 -24.09
C VAL A 257 -7.06 6.08 -24.62
N GLU A 258 -8.17 6.57 -25.19
CA GLU A 258 -8.21 7.89 -25.84
C GLU A 258 -8.01 9.02 -24.82
N GLU A 259 -8.76 9.00 -23.70
CA GLU A 259 -8.61 10.00 -22.65
C GLU A 259 -7.24 9.93 -21.97
N PHE A 260 -6.76 8.70 -21.72
CA PHE A 260 -5.45 8.49 -21.07
C PHE A 260 -4.31 9.00 -21.97
N GLY A 261 -4.36 8.72 -23.28
CA GLY A 261 -3.44 9.26 -24.26
C GLY A 261 -3.50 10.79 -24.35
N ALA A 262 -4.70 11.38 -24.40
CA ALA A 262 -4.87 12.83 -24.39
C ALA A 262 -4.31 13.48 -23.11
N ALA A 263 -4.51 12.87 -21.94
CA ALA A 263 -3.97 13.34 -20.68
C ALA A 263 -2.44 13.28 -20.65
N CYS A 264 -1.84 12.21 -21.19
CA CYS A 264 -0.38 12.08 -21.33
C CYS A 264 0.18 13.15 -22.28
N ALA A 265 -0.46 13.38 -23.44
CA ALA A 265 -0.05 14.41 -24.39
C ALA A 265 -0.12 15.81 -23.75
N ALA A 266 -1.19 16.12 -23.02
CA ALA A 266 -1.32 17.37 -22.28
C ALA A 266 -0.23 17.51 -21.20
N ALA A 267 0.12 16.43 -20.50
CA ALA A 267 1.18 16.42 -19.49
C ALA A 267 2.56 16.70 -20.12
N LEU A 268 2.85 16.11 -21.29
CA LEU A 268 4.08 16.35 -22.03
C LEU A 268 4.18 17.80 -22.55
N ALA A 269 3.06 18.38 -22.94
CA ALA A 269 2.97 19.74 -23.50
C ALA A 269 2.86 20.84 -22.43
N LEU A 270 2.98 20.51 -21.14
CA LEU A 270 2.87 21.52 -20.07
C LEU A 270 3.94 22.62 -20.20
N GLU A 271 3.47 23.85 -20.33
CA GLU A 271 4.33 25.02 -20.28
C GLU A 271 5.03 25.15 -18.91
N PRO A 272 6.25 25.73 -18.83
CA PRO A 272 7.02 25.81 -17.59
C PRO A 272 6.24 26.40 -16.41
N SER A 273 5.43 27.44 -16.63
CA SER A 273 4.62 28.08 -15.59
C SER A 273 3.51 27.15 -15.06
N ALA A 274 2.86 26.40 -15.94
CA ALA A 274 1.83 25.44 -15.57
C ALA A 274 2.45 24.22 -14.85
N ARG A 275 3.63 23.78 -15.27
CA ARG A 275 4.41 22.72 -14.59
C ARG A 275 4.75 23.14 -13.17
N GLU A 276 5.28 24.36 -12.97
CA GLU A 276 5.61 24.89 -11.64
C GLU A 276 4.35 25.03 -10.75
N ALA A 277 3.22 25.49 -11.31
CA ALA A 277 1.97 25.57 -10.55
C ALA A 277 1.49 24.18 -10.07
N LYS A 278 1.61 23.15 -10.93
CA LYS A 278 1.31 21.77 -10.54
C LYS A 278 2.29 21.25 -9.49
N ALA A 279 3.58 21.50 -9.64
CA ALA A 279 4.61 21.12 -8.67
C ALA A 279 4.34 21.76 -7.30
N ALA A 280 3.96 23.02 -7.25
CA ALA A 280 3.58 23.72 -6.02
C ALA A 280 2.36 23.04 -5.34
N ALA A 281 1.34 22.68 -6.11
CA ALA A 281 0.17 21.98 -5.60
C ALA A 281 0.52 20.55 -5.10
N MET A 282 1.43 19.84 -5.77
CA MET A 282 1.95 18.54 -5.32
C MET A 282 2.71 18.65 -4.00
N ARG A 283 3.59 19.65 -3.86
CA ARG A 283 4.31 19.95 -2.62
C ARG A 283 3.34 20.18 -1.46
N GLU A 284 2.26 20.91 -1.69
CA GLU A 284 1.24 21.14 -0.67
C GLU A 284 0.54 19.84 -0.24
N GLN A 285 0.21 18.96 -1.19
CA GLN A 285 -0.38 17.65 -0.87
C GLN A 285 0.58 16.77 -0.06
N VAL A 286 1.82 16.66 -0.50
CA VAL A 286 2.85 15.86 0.18
C VAL A 286 3.14 16.40 1.60
N ALA A 287 3.16 17.72 1.80
CA ALA A 287 3.37 18.34 3.10
C ALA A 287 2.28 18.00 4.14
N ARG A 288 1.11 17.53 3.71
CA ARG A 288 0.02 17.09 4.59
C ARG A 288 0.25 15.69 5.15
N THR A 289 1.18 14.90 4.58
CA THR A 289 1.49 13.53 4.98
C THR A 289 2.86 13.45 5.65
N SER A 290 3.03 12.53 6.60
CA SER A 290 4.32 12.24 7.24
C SER A 290 4.20 10.91 7.98
N TRP A 291 5.19 10.04 7.81
CA TRP A 291 5.28 8.79 8.56
C TRP A 291 5.34 9.03 10.06
N GLU A 292 6.01 10.10 10.50
CA GLU A 292 6.11 10.48 11.91
C GLU A 292 4.73 10.87 12.48
N ARG A 293 3.93 11.65 11.74
CA ARG A 293 2.55 11.99 12.16
C ARG A 293 1.65 10.77 12.22
N THR A 294 1.76 9.89 11.21
CA THR A 294 1.01 8.63 11.18
C THR A 294 1.38 7.77 12.39
N ALA A 295 2.67 7.55 12.63
CA ALA A 295 3.15 6.77 13.77
C ALA A 295 2.72 7.38 15.11
N GLN A 296 2.80 8.70 15.26
CA GLN A 296 2.38 9.40 16.48
C GLN A 296 0.87 9.27 16.72
N ALA A 297 0.06 9.39 15.67
CA ALA A 297 -1.39 9.24 15.78
C ALA A 297 -1.78 7.79 16.13
N MET A 298 -1.14 6.79 15.51
CA MET A 298 -1.32 5.39 15.88
C MET A 298 -0.90 5.13 17.33
N ALA A 299 0.26 5.64 17.76
CA ALA A 299 0.73 5.51 19.15
C ALA A 299 -0.27 6.10 20.15
N THR A 300 -0.83 7.26 19.85
CA THR A 300 -1.85 7.89 20.72
C THR A 300 -3.09 7.01 20.90
N LEU A 301 -3.54 6.36 19.82
CA LEU A 301 -4.68 5.43 19.88
C LEU A 301 -4.34 4.17 20.67
N LEU A 302 -3.12 3.64 20.49
CA LEU A 302 -2.64 2.48 21.23
C LEU A 302 -2.54 2.77 22.72
N ASP A 303 -1.97 3.92 23.12
CA ASP A 303 -1.84 4.33 24.52
C ASP A 303 -3.21 4.47 25.17
N ALA A 304 -4.17 5.07 24.48
CA ALA A 304 -5.54 5.21 24.96
C ALA A 304 -6.23 3.84 25.16
N ALA A 305 -6.14 2.96 24.17
CA ALA A 305 -6.71 1.61 24.25
C ALA A 305 -6.02 0.76 25.34
N TYR A 306 -4.70 0.89 25.49
CA TYR A 306 -3.94 0.20 26.54
C TYR A 306 -4.36 0.65 27.94
N ALA A 307 -4.57 1.95 28.15
CA ALA A 307 -5.03 2.49 29.41
C ALA A 307 -6.45 1.99 29.74
N GLN A 308 -7.36 1.95 28.76
CA GLN A 308 -8.69 1.39 28.94
C GLN A 308 -8.68 -0.09 29.31
N ALA A 309 -7.85 -0.90 28.64
CA ALA A 309 -7.70 -2.32 28.94
C ALA A 309 -7.12 -2.54 30.35
N ALA A 310 -6.16 -1.72 30.79
CA ALA A 310 -5.61 -1.78 32.14
C ALA A 310 -6.65 -1.47 33.20
N GLN A 311 -7.46 -0.44 33.00
CA GLN A 311 -8.54 -0.07 33.91
C GLN A 311 -9.62 -1.15 34.01
N ALA A 312 -9.99 -1.77 32.88
CA ALA A 312 -10.95 -2.88 32.87
C ALA A 312 -10.44 -4.11 33.65
N ASP A 313 -9.15 -4.43 33.56
CA ASP A 313 -8.53 -5.51 34.34
C ASP A 313 -8.57 -5.21 35.86
N GLU A 314 -8.28 -3.97 36.28
CA GLU A 314 -8.31 -3.56 37.66
C GLU A 314 -9.75 -3.61 38.24
N GLU A 315 -10.73 -3.18 37.47
CA GLU A 315 -12.15 -3.26 37.83
C GLU A 315 -12.62 -4.72 37.96
N ALA A 316 -12.22 -5.59 37.02
CA ALA A 316 -12.55 -7.01 37.10
C ALA A 316 -11.90 -7.70 38.28
N ALA A 317 -10.63 -7.44 38.58
CA ALA A 317 -9.95 -7.95 39.77
C ALA A 317 -10.62 -7.48 41.08
N SER A 318 -11.00 -6.19 41.15
CA SER A 318 -11.69 -5.61 42.28
C SER A 318 -13.09 -6.20 42.51
N ALA A 319 -13.80 -6.56 41.43
CA ALA A 319 -15.10 -7.20 41.47
C ALA A 319 -14.99 -8.65 42.01
N GLN A 320 -13.97 -9.39 41.55
CA GLN A 320 -13.71 -10.76 42.02
C GLN A 320 -13.41 -10.79 43.54
N VAL A 321 -12.56 -9.86 44.02
CA VAL A 321 -12.26 -9.76 45.47
C VAL A 321 -13.50 -9.47 46.29
N ARG A 322 -14.38 -8.59 45.83
CA ARG A 322 -15.66 -8.27 46.49
C ARG A 322 -16.60 -9.49 46.54
N GLN A 323 -16.69 -10.28 45.49
CA GLN A 323 -17.51 -11.49 45.49
C GLN A 323 -16.94 -12.59 46.39
N ALA A 324 -15.62 -12.77 46.43
CA ALA A 324 -14.98 -13.74 47.31
C ALA A 324 -15.07 -13.38 48.82
N GLY A 325 -15.14 -12.08 49.16
CA GLY A 325 -15.29 -11.61 50.55
C GLY A 325 -16.73 -11.59 51.05
N ALA A 326 -17.73 -11.86 50.18
CA ALA A 326 -19.16 -11.90 50.52
C ALA A 326 -19.71 -13.35 50.63
N ALA A 327 -18.91 -14.37 50.35
CA ALA A 327 -19.19 -15.78 50.50
C ALA A 327 -18.52 -16.35 51.76
#